data_83f46299ff04ef7ea093fd0a6d213ee4
#
_entry.id   83f46299ff04ef7ea093fd0a6d213ee4
#
_cell.length_a   1.000
_cell.length_b   1.000
_cell.length_c   1.000
_cell.angle_alpha   90.00
_cell.angle_beta   90.00
_cell.angle_gamma   90.00
#
_symmetry.space_group_name_H-M   'P 1'
#
loop_
_entity.id
_entity.type
_entity.pdbx_description
1 polymer ?
#
loop_
_entity_poly.entity_id
_entity_poly.type
_entity_poly.pdbx_seq_one_letter_code
_entity_poly.pdbx_strand_id
1 'polypeptide(L)'
;MARQLVTADGSALSQDDALASARVPDGSVPRLVGEQGAPPAATVVPSAQDATKEASDEAADEATGEATDGLAVSGRGWDERSRTWTAGAASVLLALVAGVAAASWYGPGPAARWLGVAAVLAAVGGAAAGWLGRRPLGTALLVWGGALGALASWQAAPAGAVRLAAVGLTVAVALALLGVCTELGRGGLVGAAAVALAVGAWEAALALTGVARTGVVLGVVSVLVLGYLPRLALTAAGLTRLDDRRSGGAPVSRHQVATALGATHRGLAPATAAMAVSAGAGGVLAAGSGDGWSVAAAALLCVVTLSRARAYPLVVEVVALLAAGTAVGVGLVWQGAADGAGPSGALAALGVLAVLPLVVLAVRVPEHVQLRLRRLMNLVESVSVVALIPVALGALGVYSRLLHTF
;
A
#
# COMPACT_ATOMS: atom_id res chain seq x y z
N MET A 1 41.26 -12.87 17.94
CA MET A 1 41.29 -12.21 16.63
C MET A 1 41.27 -10.72 16.88
N ALA A 2 42.38 -10.05 16.60
CA ALA A 2 42.48 -8.60 16.75
C ALA A 2 41.59 -7.94 15.67
N ARG A 3 40.83 -6.92 16.06
CA ARG A 3 39.99 -6.14 15.16
C ARG A 3 40.52 -4.70 15.14
N GLN A 4 40.65 -4.14 13.97
CA GLN A 4 41.17 -2.80 13.76
C GLN A 4 40.12 -1.91 13.16
N LEU A 5 39.95 -0.69 13.69
CA LEU A 5 39.08 0.34 13.16
C LEU A 5 39.75 1.00 11.97
N VAL A 6 39.11 1.03 10.82
CA VAL A 6 39.58 1.67 9.59
C VAL A 6 38.62 2.80 9.23
N THR A 7 39.14 3.98 9.00
CA THR A 7 38.39 5.16 8.52
C THR A 7 38.02 5.02 7.04
N ALA A 8 37.16 5.89 6.54
CA ALA A 8 36.63 5.81 5.16
C ALA A 8 37.72 6.00 4.11
N ASP A 9 38.83 6.68 4.47
CA ASP A 9 40.04 6.89 3.65
C ASP A 9 41.04 5.72 3.69
N GLY A 10 40.72 4.63 4.39
CA GLY A 10 41.53 3.44 4.51
C GLY A 10 42.62 3.52 5.59
N SER A 11 42.74 4.61 6.35
CA SER A 11 43.68 4.71 7.44
C SER A 11 43.25 3.87 8.64
N ALA A 12 44.15 3.09 9.20
CA ALA A 12 43.94 2.27 10.37
C ALA A 12 44.12 3.10 11.65
N LEU A 13 43.09 3.09 12.52
CA LEU A 13 43.17 3.74 13.82
C LEU A 13 43.81 2.79 14.83
N SER A 14 44.84 3.28 15.56
CA SER A 14 45.41 2.54 16.68
C SER A 14 44.39 2.36 17.80
N GLN A 15 44.44 1.21 18.49
CA GLN A 15 43.53 0.94 19.62
C GLN A 15 43.74 1.90 20.81
N ASP A 16 44.91 2.53 20.87
CA ASP A 16 45.30 3.43 21.96
C ASP A 16 45.05 4.90 21.65
N ASP A 17 44.62 5.24 20.42
CA ASP A 17 44.36 6.62 20.00
C ASP A 17 42.93 7.04 20.32
N ALA A 18 42.74 8.17 20.97
CA ALA A 18 41.44 8.79 21.10
C ALA A 18 40.95 9.30 19.73
N LEU A 19 39.69 9.09 19.38
CA LEU A 19 39.08 9.53 18.11
C LEU A 19 39.31 11.04 17.85
N ALA A 20 39.40 11.85 18.88
CA ALA A 20 39.69 13.27 18.80
C ALA A 20 41.15 13.56 18.35
N SER A 21 42.14 12.72 18.74
CA SER A 21 43.53 12.86 18.32
C SER A 21 43.77 12.39 16.89
N ALA A 22 42.95 11.46 16.41
CA ALA A 22 42.98 10.93 15.06
C ALA A 22 42.32 11.85 14.00
N ARG A 23 41.83 13.03 14.40
CA ARG A 23 41.13 14.00 13.52
C ARG A 23 40.02 13.41 12.65
N VAL A 24 39.28 12.42 13.16
CA VAL A 24 38.19 11.80 12.46
C VAL A 24 37.05 12.83 12.33
N PRO A 25 36.60 13.18 11.12
CA PRO A 25 35.52 14.17 10.95
C PRO A 25 34.21 13.72 11.62
N ASP A 26 33.47 14.68 12.20
CA ASP A 26 32.16 14.43 12.80
C ASP A 26 31.21 13.83 11.76
N GLY A 27 30.59 12.70 12.11
CA GLY A 27 29.67 11.97 11.21
C GLY A 27 30.32 10.87 10.36
N SER A 28 31.66 10.68 10.40
CA SER A 28 32.32 9.56 9.74
C SER A 28 32.01 8.24 10.44
N VAL A 29 31.75 7.19 9.65
CA VAL A 29 31.46 5.83 10.16
C VAL A 29 32.69 4.95 9.95
N PRO A 30 33.52 4.72 10.98
CA PRO A 30 34.69 3.82 10.86
C PRO A 30 34.21 2.37 10.73
N ARG A 31 34.96 1.57 9.93
CA ARG A 31 34.67 0.13 9.75
C ARG A 31 35.61 -0.70 10.63
N LEU A 32 35.02 -1.72 11.25
CA LEU A 32 35.77 -2.74 11.99
C LEU A 32 36.24 -3.84 11.00
N VAL A 33 37.53 -3.95 10.77
CA VAL A 33 38.09 -4.95 9.85
C VAL A 33 38.97 -5.93 10.67
N GLY A 34 38.84 -7.22 10.36
CA GLY A 34 39.71 -8.24 10.97
C GLY A 34 41.07 -8.21 10.30
N GLU A 35 42.12 -8.45 11.07
CA GLU A 35 43.57 -8.36 10.67
C GLU A 35 43.96 -9.25 9.46
N GLN A 36 43.12 -10.18 9.03
CA GLN A 36 43.36 -11.07 7.88
C GLN A 36 42.82 -10.57 6.53
N GLY A 37 42.32 -9.35 6.46
CA GLY A 37 41.66 -8.80 5.26
C GLY A 37 42.35 -7.57 4.66
N ALA A 38 43.53 -7.18 5.10
CA ALA A 38 44.34 -6.13 4.43
C ALA A 38 44.92 -6.70 3.14
N PRO A 39 44.58 -6.16 1.95
CA PRO A 39 45.28 -6.56 0.73
C PRO A 39 46.75 -6.15 0.84
N PRO A 40 47.71 -6.99 0.38
CA PRO A 40 49.11 -6.61 0.37
C PRO A 40 49.27 -5.37 -0.51
N ALA A 41 50.00 -4.37 0.00
CA ALA A 41 50.35 -3.19 -0.74
C ALA A 41 51.15 -3.61 -2.01
N ALA A 42 50.47 -3.52 -3.15
CA ALA A 42 51.12 -3.71 -4.44
C ALA A 42 52.01 -2.50 -4.70
N THR A 43 53.33 -2.71 -4.58
CA THR A 43 54.33 -1.74 -4.94
C THR A 43 54.41 -1.66 -6.48
N VAL A 44 53.49 -0.92 -7.08
CA VAL A 44 53.64 -0.42 -8.45
C VAL A 44 53.73 1.08 -8.35
N VAL A 45 54.90 1.64 -8.70
CA VAL A 45 55.07 3.09 -8.79
C VAL A 45 54.44 3.54 -10.08
N PRO A 46 53.25 4.20 -10.05
CA PRO A 46 52.63 4.75 -11.26
C PRO A 46 53.45 5.98 -11.70
N SER A 47 53.59 6.18 -13.00
CA SER A 47 54.18 7.40 -13.54
C SER A 47 53.27 8.61 -13.16
N ALA A 48 53.89 9.78 -12.93
CA ALA A 48 53.18 10.98 -12.47
C ALA A 48 52.04 11.42 -13.41
N GLN A 49 51.98 10.93 -14.65
CA GLN A 49 50.92 11.19 -15.62
C GLN A 49 49.71 10.26 -15.43
N ASP A 50 49.89 9.02 -14.99
CA ASP A 50 48.80 8.09 -14.73
C ASP A 50 48.06 8.46 -13.42
N ALA A 51 48.83 8.90 -12.40
CA ALA A 51 48.23 9.36 -11.13
C ALA A 51 47.38 10.64 -11.29
N THR A 52 47.77 11.54 -12.22
CA THR A 52 46.97 12.76 -12.51
C THR A 52 45.70 12.43 -13.30
N LYS A 53 45.70 11.40 -14.12
CA LYS A 53 44.55 10.98 -14.92
C LYS A 53 43.54 10.21 -14.05
N GLU A 54 44.02 9.30 -13.20
CA GLU A 54 43.17 8.60 -12.22
C GLU A 54 42.52 9.57 -11.22
N ALA A 55 43.31 10.54 -10.70
CA ALA A 55 42.74 11.56 -9.79
C ALA A 55 41.74 12.50 -10.47
N SER A 56 41.88 12.76 -11.78
CA SER A 56 40.89 13.56 -12.51
C SER A 56 39.66 12.76 -12.89
N ASP A 57 39.79 11.47 -13.16
CA ASP A 57 38.64 10.57 -13.44
C ASP A 57 37.87 10.24 -12.15
N GLU A 58 38.54 10.02 -11.01
CA GLU A 58 37.91 9.90 -9.70
C GLU A 58 37.20 11.19 -9.26
N ALA A 59 37.83 12.35 -9.44
CA ALA A 59 37.16 13.64 -9.13
C ALA A 59 35.99 13.94 -10.06
N ALA A 60 36.03 13.48 -11.30
CA ALA A 60 34.89 13.59 -12.23
C ALA A 60 33.76 12.62 -11.87
N ASP A 61 34.07 11.41 -11.42
CA ASP A 61 33.09 10.42 -10.94
C ASP A 61 32.47 10.84 -9.59
N GLU A 62 33.27 11.39 -8.65
CA GLU A 62 32.75 11.96 -7.41
C GLU A 62 31.88 13.18 -7.65
N ALA A 63 32.28 14.11 -8.53
CA ALA A 63 31.47 15.27 -8.89
C ALA A 63 30.17 14.87 -9.61
N THR A 64 30.21 13.80 -10.42
CA THR A 64 29.01 13.25 -11.06
C THR A 64 28.15 12.49 -10.07
N GLY A 65 28.74 11.78 -9.11
CA GLY A 65 28.05 11.11 -8.01
C GLY A 65 27.37 12.10 -7.07
N GLU A 66 28.05 13.18 -6.65
CA GLU A 66 27.45 14.26 -5.84
C GLU A 66 26.39 15.05 -6.60
N ALA A 67 26.56 15.28 -7.89
CA ALA A 67 25.55 15.93 -8.72
C ALA A 67 24.29 15.04 -8.89
N THR A 68 24.47 13.72 -9.04
CA THR A 68 23.35 12.75 -9.08
C THR A 68 22.69 12.56 -7.73
N ASP A 69 23.42 12.57 -6.63
CA ASP A 69 22.87 12.54 -5.28
C ASP A 69 22.19 13.87 -4.92
N GLY A 70 22.76 15.01 -5.30
CA GLY A 70 22.12 16.31 -5.17
C GLY A 70 20.82 16.43 -5.99
N LEU A 71 20.77 15.83 -7.17
CA LEU A 71 19.55 15.71 -7.98
C LEU A 71 18.56 14.69 -7.41
N ALA A 72 19.03 13.63 -6.75
CA ALA A 72 18.19 12.67 -6.05
C ALA A 72 17.55 13.27 -4.77
N VAL A 73 18.25 14.16 -4.08
CA VAL A 73 17.70 14.93 -2.93
C VAL A 73 16.75 16.04 -3.40
N SER A 74 16.92 16.59 -4.59
CA SER A 74 15.95 17.49 -5.23
C SER A 74 14.80 16.76 -5.92
N GLY A 75 14.51 15.52 -5.58
CA GLY A 75 13.49 14.60 -6.14
C GLY A 75 12.05 15.10 -6.30
N ARG A 76 11.90 16.39 -6.62
CA ARG A 76 10.71 17.06 -7.15
C ARG A 76 10.84 17.43 -8.62
N GLY A 77 11.85 16.92 -9.33
CA GLY A 77 11.91 17.03 -10.78
C GLY A 77 10.77 16.21 -11.42
N TRP A 78 10.10 16.79 -12.41
CA TRP A 78 9.19 16.08 -13.29
C TRP A 78 9.97 15.00 -14.07
N ASP A 79 10.14 13.85 -13.44
CA ASP A 79 10.81 12.72 -14.04
C ASP A 79 9.87 12.03 -15.05
N GLU A 80 10.43 11.38 -16.05
CA GLU A 80 9.67 10.68 -17.09
C GLU A 80 8.69 9.65 -16.49
N ARG A 81 9.08 9.07 -15.37
CA ARG A 81 8.24 8.16 -14.59
C ARG A 81 7.02 8.84 -13.97
N SER A 82 7.18 10.06 -13.43
CA SER A 82 6.06 10.84 -12.87
C SER A 82 5.10 11.31 -13.97
N ARG A 83 5.64 11.66 -15.15
CA ARG A 83 4.81 12.04 -16.34
C ARG A 83 3.96 10.87 -16.82
N THR A 84 4.51 9.66 -16.92
CA THR A 84 3.75 8.47 -17.33
C THR A 84 2.67 8.08 -16.33
N TRP A 85 2.94 8.17 -15.03
CA TRP A 85 1.95 7.90 -13.98
C TRP A 85 0.83 8.93 -13.94
N THR A 86 1.16 10.22 -14.04
CA THR A 86 0.13 11.29 -14.05
C THR A 86 -0.73 11.24 -15.31
N ALA A 87 -0.12 11.02 -16.50
CA ALA A 87 -0.86 10.84 -17.72
C ALA A 87 -1.79 9.62 -17.68
N GLY A 88 -1.29 8.48 -17.14
CA GLY A 88 -2.08 7.27 -16.95
C GLY A 88 -3.26 7.49 -15.99
N ALA A 89 -3.01 8.11 -14.84
CA ALA A 89 -4.07 8.42 -13.87
C ALA A 89 -5.12 9.37 -14.43
N ALA A 90 -4.69 10.44 -15.12
CA ALA A 90 -5.60 11.37 -15.78
C ALA A 90 -6.45 10.69 -16.86
N SER A 91 -5.85 9.80 -17.66
CA SER A 91 -6.56 9.01 -18.67
C SER A 91 -7.63 8.10 -18.07
N VAL A 92 -7.30 7.41 -16.97
CA VAL A 92 -8.26 6.56 -16.26
C VAL A 92 -9.41 7.38 -15.68
N LEU A 93 -9.11 8.51 -15.04
CA LEU A 93 -10.15 9.39 -14.48
C LEU A 93 -11.07 9.94 -15.57
N LEU A 94 -10.52 10.43 -16.69
CA LEU A 94 -11.32 10.92 -17.81
C LEU A 94 -12.19 9.81 -18.42
N ALA A 95 -11.66 8.60 -18.53
CA ALA A 95 -12.42 7.45 -19.03
C ALA A 95 -13.58 7.07 -18.11
N LEU A 96 -13.37 7.11 -16.79
CA LEU A 96 -14.43 6.87 -15.80
C LEU A 96 -15.51 7.95 -15.87
N VAL A 97 -15.12 9.23 -15.95
CA VAL A 97 -16.05 10.35 -16.12
C VAL A 97 -16.86 10.20 -17.41
N ALA A 98 -16.17 9.93 -18.54
CA ALA A 98 -16.84 9.69 -19.81
C ALA A 98 -17.78 8.49 -19.78
N GLY A 99 -17.40 7.41 -19.08
CA GLY A 99 -18.23 6.22 -18.91
C GLY A 99 -19.50 6.49 -18.07
N VAL A 100 -19.37 7.26 -16.99
CA VAL A 100 -20.53 7.70 -16.17
C VAL A 100 -21.41 8.64 -16.97
N ALA A 101 -20.85 9.60 -17.72
CA ALA A 101 -21.61 10.48 -18.60
C ALA A 101 -22.34 9.70 -19.71
N ALA A 102 -21.69 8.71 -20.33
CA ALA A 102 -22.33 7.85 -21.31
C ALA A 102 -23.53 7.10 -20.73
N ALA A 103 -23.41 6.61 -19.47
CA ALA A 103 -24.51 5.95 -18.79
C ALA A 103 -25.69 6.87 -18.51
N SER A 104 -25.42 8.16 -18.19
CA SER A 104 -26.47 9.16 -17.96
C SER A 104 -27.19 9.57 -19.24
N TRP A 105 -26.49 9.60 -20.40
CA TRP A 105 -27.07 10.05 -21.68
C TRP A 105 -27.72 8.93 -22.48
N TYR A 106 -27.12 7.75 -22.53
CA TYR A 106 -27.60 6.63 -23.35
C TYR A 106 -28.29 5.53 -22.57
N GLY A 107 -28.29 5.65 -21.23
CA GLY A 107 -28.77 4.64 -20.32
C GLY A 107 -27.74 3.52 -20.05
N PRO A 108 -27.91 2.75 -18.95
CA PRO A 108 -26.91 1.82 -18.45
C PRO A 108 -26.65 0.64 -19.41
N GLY A 109 -27.65 0.12 -20.11
CA GLY A 109 -27.48 -1.04 -20.97
C GLY A 109 -26.64 -0.79 -22.23
N PRO A 110 -26.94 0.23 -23.05
CA PRO A 110 -26.09 0.62 -24.19
C PRO A 110 -24.68 1.04 -23.75
N ALA A 111 -24.59 1.86 -22.68
CA ALA A 111 -23.30 2.30 -22.16
C ALA A 111 -22.42 1.13 -21.73
N ALA A 112 -22.96 0.15 -21.00
CA ALA A 112 -22.24 -1.03 -20.57
C ALA A 112 -21.62 -1.82 -21.75
N ARG A 113 -22.35 -1.96 -22.86
CA ARG A 113 -21.84 -2.65 -24.05
C ARG A 113 -20.64 -1.93 -24.67
N TRP A 114 -20.72 -0.63 -24.89
CA TRP A 114 -19.63 0.15 -25.46
C TRP A 114 -18.39 0.19 -24.52
N LEU A 115 -18.62 0.36 -23.24
CA LEU A 115 -17.57 0.31 -22.23
C LEU A 115 -16.92 -1.06 -22.15
N GLY A 116 -17.71 -2.14 -22.26
CA GLY A 116 -17.20 -3.51 -22.31
C GLY A 116 -16.32 -3.78 -23.53
N VAL A 117 -16.76 -3.32 -24.71
CA VAL A 117 -15.93 -3.43 -25.93
C VAL A 117 -14.63 -2.65 -25.79
N ALA A 118 -14.68 -1.41 -25.29
CA ALA A 118 -13.50 -0.59 -25.05
C ALA A 118 -12.55 -1.25 -24.03
N ALA A 119 -13.09 -1.84 -22.97
CA ALA A 119 -12.33 -2.57 -21.96
C ALA A 119 -11.60 -3.78 -22.54
N VAL A 120 -12.28 -4.59 -23.38
CA VAL A 120 -11.67 -5.75 -24.04
C VAL A 120 -10.57 -5.30 -25.00
N LEU A 121 -10.83 -4.30 -25.85
CA LEU A 121 -9.83 -3.78 -26.76
C LEU A 121 -8.59 -3.24 -26.03
N ALA A 122 -8.80 -2.52 -24.92
CA ALA A 122 -7.72 -2.06 -24.08
C ALA A 122 -6.95 -3.20 -23.40
N ALA A 123 -7.65 -4.23 -22.93
CA ALA A 123 -7.02 -5.41 -22.33
C ALA A 123 -6.16 -6.19 -23.35
N VAL A 124 -6.68 -6.42 -24.55
CA VAL A 124 -5.95 -7.08 -25.64
C VAL A 124 -4.76 -6.24 -26.09
N GLY A 125 -4.97 -4.92 -26.31
CA GLY A 125 -3.91 -3.99 -26.69
C GLY A 125 -2.84 -3.86 -25.59
N GLY A 126 -3.25 -3.85 -24.34
CA GLY A 126 -2.36 -3.80 -23.18
C GLY A 126 -1.52 -5.07 -23.03
N ALA A 127 -2.14 -6.24 -23.18
CA ALA A 127 -1.44 -7.53 -23.17
C ALA A 127 -0.42 -7.63 -24.33
N ALA A 128 -0.83 -7.26 -25.54
CA ALA A 128 0.04 -7.22 -26.70
C ALA A 128 1.22 -6.25 -26.52
N ALA A 129 0.97 -5.03 -26.00
CA ALA A 129 2.01 -4.06 -25.72
C ALA A 129 2.99 -4.57 -24.65
N GLY A 130 2.50 -5.27 -23.63
CA GLY A 130 3.31 -5.90 -22.60
C GLY A 130 4.24 -6.98 -23.18
N TRP A 131 3.74 -7.84 -24.05
CA TRP A 131 4.53 -8.89 -24.72
C TRP A 131 5.54 -8.32 -25.72
N LEU A 132 5.22 -7.21 -26.39
CA LEU A 132 6.13 -6.48 -27.27
C LEU A 132 7.21 -5.66 -26.52
N GLY A 133 7.31 -5.80 -25.20
CA GLY A 133 8.31 -5.13 -24.37
C GLY A 133 7.97 -3.66 -24.03
N ARG A 134 6.85 -3.12 -24.49
CA ARG A 134 6.35 -1.78 -24.15
C ARG A 134 5.58 -1.79 -22.82
N ARG A 135 6.25 -2.25 -21.77
CA ARG A 135 5.65 -2.49 -20.44
C ARG A 135 4.89 -1.30 -19.84
N PRO A 136 5.38 -0.02 -19.90
CA PRO A 136 4.64 1.11 -19.36
C PRO A 136 3.30 1.36 -20.09
N LEU A 137 3.29 1.22 -21.42
CA LEU A 137 2.06 1.34 -22.20
C LEU A 137 1.11 0.19 -21.90
N GLY A 138 1.64 -1.05 -21.78
CA GLY A 138 0.85 -2.23 -21.40
C GLY A 138 0.17 -2.07 -20.05
N THR A 139 0.90 -1.58 -19.02
CA THR A 139 0.32 -1.32 -17.70
C THR A 139 -0.78 -0.26 -17.75
N ALA A 140 -0.55 0.85 -18.46
CA ALA A 140 -1.55 1.92 -18.57
C ALA A 140 -2.83 1.41 -19.25
N LEU A 141 -2.72 0.69 -20.36
CA LEU A 141 -3.87 0.13 -21.08
C LEU A 141 -4.62 -0.93 -20.27
N LEU A 142 -3.91 -1.80 -19.53
CA LEU A 142 -4.55 -2.81 -18.69
C LEU A 142 -5.28 -2.19 -17.50
N VAL A 143 -4.72 -1.15 -16.86
CA VAL A 143 -5.39 -0.42 -15.77
C VAL A 143 -6.61 0.32 -16.31
N TRP A 144 -6.49 0.97 -17.46
CA TRP A 144 -7.58 1.66 -18.13
C TRP A 144 -8.71 0.68 -18.53
N GLY A 145 -8.35 -0.45 -19.16
CA GLY A 145 -9.27 -1.51 -19.53
C GLY A 145 -9.96 -2.15 -18.31
N GLY A 146 -9.22 -2.38 -17.22
CA GLY A 146 -9.75 -2.87 -15.95
C GLY A 146 -10.77 -1.92 -15.33
N ALA A 147 -10.48 -0.62 -15.33
CA ALA A 147 -11.39 0.40 -14.80
C ALA A 147 -12.70 0.49 -15.63
N LEU A 148 -12.57 0.53 -16.96
CA LEU A 148 -13.76 0.51 -17.86
C LEU A 148 -14.55 -0.77 -17.76
N GLY A 149 -13.86 -1.93 -17.65
CA GLY A 149 -14.49 -3.23 -17.48
C GLY A 149 -15.27 -3.33 -16.16
N ALA A 150 -14.70 -2.81 -15.07
CA ALA A 150 -15.40 -2.74 -13.78
C ALA A 150 -16.65 -1.84 -13.86
N LEU A 151 -16.54 -0.68 -14.51
CA LEU A 151 -17.68 0.20 -14.73
C LEU A 151 -18.74 -0.43 -15.65
N ALA A 152 -18.35 -1.11 -16.72
CA ALA A 152 -19.24 -1.84 -17.60
C ALA A 152 -19.98 -2.94 -16.85
N SER A 153 -19.26 -3.74 -16.05
CA SER A 153 -19.84 -4.80 -15.20
C SER A 153 -20.82 -4.23 -14.16
N TRP A 154 -20.48 -3.09 -13.57
CA TRP A 154 -21.36 -2.40 -12.62
C TRP A 154 -22.67 -1.98 -13.25
N GLN A 155 -22.66 -1.52 -14.50
CA GLN A 155 -23.84 -1.06 -15.20
C GLN A 155 -24.65 -2.20 -15.82
N ALA A 156 -23.99 -3.26 -16.30
CA ALA A 156 -24.63 -4.39 -16.94
C ALA A 156 -25.30 -5.36 -15.96
N ALA A 157 -24.69 -5.56 -14.79
CA ALA A 157 -25.17 -6.57 -13.85
C ALA A 157 -26.30 -6.04 -12.95
N PRO A 158 -27.31 -6.87 -12.66
CA PRO A 158 -28.38 -6.53 -11.71
C PRO A 158 -27.77 -6.27 -10.33
N ALA A 159 -28.43 -5.42 -9.54
CA ALA A 159 -27.98 -5.11 -8.18
C ALA A 159 -27.93 -6.38 -7.30
N GLY A 160 -26.97 -6.43 -6.39
CA GLY A 160 -26.77 -7.53 -5.46
C GLY A 160 -25.54 -8.38 -5.78
N ALA A 161 -25.59 -9.65 -5.45
CA ALA A 161 -24.51 -10.61 -5.58
C ALA A 161 -23.91 -10.67 -7.01
N VAL A 162 -24.76 -10.77 -8.03
CA VAL A 162 -24.31 -10.84 -9.43
C VAL A 162 -23.45 -9.63 -9.82
N ARG A 163 -23.80 -8.44 -9.34
CA ARG A 163 -22.99 -7.22 -9.59
C ARG A 163 -21.64 -7.30 -8.91
N LEU A 164 -21.62 -7.73 -7.67
CA LEU A 164 -20.38 -7.90 -6.91
C LEU A 164 -19.46 -8.93 -7.57
N ALA A 165 -19.99 -10.09 -7.96
CA ALA A 165 -19.26 -11.13 -8.66
C ALA A 165 -18.70 -10.63 -10.01
N ALA A 166 -19.54 -9.95 -10.81
CA ALA A 166 -19.15 -9.45 -12.12
C ALA A 166 -18.03 -8.41 -12.04
N VAL A 167 -18.15 -7.42 -11.16
CA VAL A 167 -17.11 -6.40 -10.94
C VAL A 167 -15.86 -7.03 -10.36
N GLY A 168 -16.00 -7.88 -9.35
CA GLY A 168 -14.85 -8.54 -8.72
C GLY A 168 -14.08 -9.44 -9.67
N LEU A 169 -14.79 -10.22 -10.50
CA LEU A 169 -14.17 -11.04 -11.54
C LEU A 169 -13.40 -10.17 -12.55
N THR A 170 -14.00 -9.06 -12.98
CA THR A 170 -13.35 -8.15 -13.93
C THR A 170 -12.06 -7.57 -13.35
N VAL A 171 -12.08 -7.14 -12.10
CA VAL A 171 -10.89 -6.63 -11.40
C VAL A 171 -9.85 -7.73 -11.21
N ALA A 172 -10.26 -8.95 -10.84
CA ALA A 172 -9.35 -10.08 -10.69
C ALA A 172 -8.68 -10.45 -12.02
N VAL A 173 -9.44 -10.46 -13.12
CA VAL A 173 -8.88 -10.72 -14.47
C VAL A 173 -7.91 -9.60 -14.87
N ALA A 174 -8.24 -8.34 -14.65
CA ALA A 174 -7.35 -7.22 -14.94
C ALA A 174 -6.03 -7.31 -14.16
N LEU A 175 -6.09 -7.64 -12.86
CA LEU A 175 -4.90 -7.86 -12.03
C LEU A 175 -4.09 -9.09 -12.48
N ALA A 176 -4.75 -10.16 -12.90
CA ALA A 176 -4.09 -11.35 -13.44
C ALA A 176 -3.33 -11.00 -14.73
N LEU A 177 -3.97 -10.28 -15.66
CA LEU A 177 -3.33 -9.81 -16.89
C LEU A 177 -2.15 -8.88 -16.60
N LEU A 178 -2.30 -7.96 -15.66
CA LEU A 178 -1.19 -7.12 -15.18
C LEU A 178 -0.04 -7.98 -14.64
N GLY A 179 -0.36 -9.04 -13.89
CA GLY A 179 0.64 -9.96 -13.37
C GLY A 179 1.39 -10.75 -14.44
N VAL A 180 0.70 -11.17 -15.50
CA VAL A 180 1.30 -11.99 -16.56
C VAL A 180 2.03 -11.14 -17.60
N CYS A 181 1.47 -9.98 -17.98
CA CYS A 181 1.93 -9.19 -19.12
C CYS A 181 2.83 -8.01 -18.74
N THR A 182 3.01 -7.69 -17.43
CA THR A 182 3.75 -6.51 -16.99
C THR A 182 4.80 -6.83 -15.91
N GLU A 183 5.48 -5.81 -15.41
CA GLU A 183 6.48 -5.93 -14.33
C GLU A 183 5.88 -6.27 -12.96
N LEU A 184 4.54 -6.23 -12.81
CA LEU A 184 3.89 -6.62 -11.56
C LEU A 184 4.12 -8.11 -11.23
N GLY A 185 4.26 -8.96 -12.25
CA GLY A 185 4.61 -10.36 -12.11
C GLY A 185 3.72 -11.09 -11.09
N ARG A 186 4.35 -11.84 -10.19
CA ARG A 186 3.64 -12.57 -9.12
C ARG A 186 2.77 -11.69 -8.24
N GLY A 187 3.08 -10.40 -8.10
CA GLY A 187 2.28 -9.45 -7.33
C GLY A 187 0.87 -9.25 -7.88
N GLY A 188 0.75 -9.15 -9.22
CA GLY A 188 -0.56 -9.06 -9.87
C GLY A 188 -1.39 -10.32 -9.69
N LEU A 189 -0.78 -11.52 -9.76
CA LEU A 189 -1.45 -12.80 -9.51
C LEU A 189 -1.91 -12.94 -8.05
N VAL A 190 -1.09 -12.52 -7.09
CA VAL A 190 -1.48 -12.47 -5.66
C VAL A 190 -2.65 -11.52 -5.45
N GLY A 191 -2.61 -10.34 -6.09
CA GLY A 191 -3.72 -9.39 -6.06
C GLY A 191 -5.00 -9.96 -6.67
N ALA A 192 -4.91 -10.63 -7.81
CA ALA A 192 -6.05 -11.29 -8.45
C ALA A 192 -6.66 -12.38 -7.55
N ALA A 193 -5.82 -13.20 -6.93
CA ALA A 193 -6.27 -14.21 -5.97
C ALA A 193 -6.91 -13.58 -4.73
N ALA A 194 -6.34 -12.51 -4.19
CA ALA A 194 -6.90 -11.79 -3.05
C ALA A 194 -8.29 -11.20 -3.36
N VAL A 195 -8.47 -10.59 -4.55
CA VAL A 195 -9.77 -10.08 -4.98
C VAL A 195 -10.77 -11.22 -5.18
N ALA A 196 -10.38 -12.31 -5.85
CA ALA A 196 -11.26 -13.45 -6.07
C ALA A 196 -11.72 -14.11 -4.75
N LEU A 197 -10.79 -14.27 -3.80
CA LEU A 197 -11.10 -14.77 -2.46
C LEU A 197 -12.00 -13.83 -1.68
N ALA A 198 -11.75 -12.52 -1.74
CA ALA A 198 -12.60 -11.52 -1.08
C ALA A 198 -14.03 -11.56 -1.65
N VAL A 199 -14.17 -11.56 -2.97
CA VAL A 199 -15.48 -11.63 -3.63
C VAL A 199 -16.20 -12.94 -3.30
N GLY A 200 -15.50 -14.08 -3.36
CA GLY A 200 -16.07 -15.38 -2.98
C GLY A 200 -16.53 -15.41 -1.51
N ALA A 201 -15.75 -14.81 -0.60
CA ALA A 201 -16.14 -14.68 0.80
C ALA A 201 -17.38 -13.78 0.98
N TRP A 202 -17.47 -12.66 0.23
CA TRP A 202 -18.63 -11.78 0.22
C TRP A 202 -19.89 -12.49 -0.28
N GLU A 203 -19.79 -13.20 -1.41
CA GLU A 203 -20.91 -13.95 -1.97
C GLU A 203 -21.40 -15.04 -1.00
N ALA A 204 -20.46 -15.82 -0.45
CA ALA A 204 -20.80 -16.86 0.52
C ALA A 204 -21.45 -16.27 1.79
N ALA A 205 -20.91 -15.17 2.32
CA ALA A 205 -21.46 -14.54 3.51
C ALA A 205 -22.83 -13.92 3.25
N LEU A 206 -23.04 -13.26 2.11
CA LEU A 206 -24.36 -12.71 1.72
C LEU A 206 -25.41 -13.80 1.52
N ALA A 207 -25.03 -14.99 1.04
CA ALA A 207 -25.92 -16.12 0.90
C ALA A 207 -26.33 -16.73 2.26
N LEU A 208 -25.46 -16.63 3.28
CA LEU A 208 -25.66 -17.25 4.58
C LEU A 208 -26.24 -16.29 5.63
N THR A 209 -26.01 -14.98 5.47
CA THR A 209 -26.36 -13.98 6.50
C THR A 209 -26.98 -12.73 5.87
N GLY A 210 -27.59 -11.87 6.70
CA GLY A 210 -28.10 -10.57 6.22
C GLY A 210 -26.97 -9.57 5.94
N VAL A 211 -27.24 -8.59 5.08
CA VAL A 211 -26.27 -7.60 4.57
C VAL A 211 -25.45 -6.93 5.67
N ALA A 212 -26.10 -6.46 6.74
CA ALA A 212 -25.41 -5.79 7.85
C ALA A 212 -24.44 -6.72 8.59
N ARG A 213 -24.88 -7.96 8.88
CA ARG A 213 -24.04 -8.96 9.54
C ARG A 213 -22.84 -9.38 8.67
N THR A 214 -23.09 -9.56 7.38
CA THR A 214 -22.03 -9.79 6.38
C THR A 214 -21.01 -8.66 6.41
N GLY A 215 -21.45 -7.40 6.41
CA GLY A 215 -20.60 -6.22 6.48
C GLY A 215 -19.70 -6.23 7.72
N VAL A 216 -20.27 -6.51 8.89
CA VAL A 216 -19.49 -6.59 10.14
C VAL A 216 -18.46 -7.73 10.08
N VAL A 217 -18.89 -8.95 9.74
CA VAL A 217 -18.00 -10.13 9.73
C VAL A 217 -16.83 -9.93 8.75
N LEU A 218 -17.13 -9.55 7.51
CA LEU A 218 -16.10 -9.40 6.49
C LEU A 218 -15.24 -8.15 6.71
N GLY A 219 -15.82 -7.08 7.29
CA GLY A 219 -15.02 -5.94 7.76
C GLY A 219 -13.98 -6.35 8.79
N VAL A 220 -14.40 -7.12 9.81
CA VAL A 220 -13.50 -7.66 10.85
C VAL A 220 -12.44 -8.58 10.24
N VAL A 221 -12.84 -9.54 9.42
CA VAL A 221 -11.91 -10.47 8.75
C VAL A 221 -10.90 -9.70 7.90
N SER A 222 -11.35 -8.71 7.13
CA SER A 222 -10.47 -7.89 6.29
C SER A 222 -9.44 -7.11 7.12
N VAL A 223 -9.83 -6.54 8.25
CA VAL A 223 -8.93 -5.85 9.17
C VAL A 223 -7.93 -6.81 9.81
N LEU A 224 -8.35 -8.02 10.18
CA LEU A 224 -7.45 -9.05 10.69
C LEU A 224 -6.44 -9.48 9.62
N VAL A 225 -6.88 -9.73 8.40
CA VAL A 225 -6.01 -10.06 7.27
C VAL A 225 -5.01 -8.93 7.01
N LEU A 226 -5.45 -7.66 6.99
CA LEU A 226 -4.57 -6.50 6.90
C LEU A 226 -3.48 -6.50 7.99
N GLY A 227 -3.78 -6.99 9.20
CA GLY A 227 -2.79 -7.12 10.28
C GLY A 227 -1.72 -8.17 10.03
N TYR A 228 -2.07 -9.23 9.31
CA TYR A 228 -1.15 -10.32 8.99
C TYR A 228 -0.44 -10.15 7.65
N LEU A 229 -0.98 -9.37 6.72
CA LEU A 229 -0.47 -9.18 5.36
C LEU A 229 1.02 -8.83 5.31
N PRO A 230 1.56 -7.87 6.09
CA PRO A 230 2.98 -7.56 6.09
C PRO A 230 3.87 -8.76 6.47
N ARG A 231 3.43 -9.55 7.46
CA ARG A 231 4.16 -10.76 7.88
C ARG A 231 4.13 -11.84 6.79
N LEU A 232 2.97 -12.07 6.19
CA LEU A 232 2.82 -13.01 5.07
C LEU A 232 3.67 -12.61 3.88
N ALA A 233 3.73 -11.33 3.57
CA ALA A 233 4.54 -10.82 2.47
C ALA A 233 6.04 -11.02 2.71
N LEU A 234 6.54 -10.78 3.93
CA LEU A 234 7.93 -11.02 4.30
C LEU A 234 8.31 -12.51 4.21
N THR A 235 7.43 -13.40 4.67
CA THR A 235 7.66 -14.85 4.58
C THR A 235 7.61 -15.34 3.14
N ALA A 236 6.63 -14.89 2.35
CA ALA A 236 6.48 -15.25 0.94
C ALA A 236 7.62 -14.76 0.06
N ALA A 237 8.22 -13.60 0.38
CA ALA A 237 9.38 -13.08 -0.32
C ALA A 237 10.70 -13.81 0.02
N GLY A 238 10.66 -14.75 0.94
CA GLY A 238 11.84 -15.51 1.35
C GLY A 238 12.85 -14.72 2.18
N LEU A 239 12.46 -13.55 2.71
CA LEU A 239 13.34 -12.74 3.57
C LEU A 239 13.71 -13.48 4.86
N THR A 240 12.81 -14.29 5.41
CA THR A 240 13.10 -15.18 6.53
C THR A 240 14.19 -16.18 6.20
N ARG A 241 14.20 -16.76 4.98
CA ARG A 241 15.27 -17.67 4.54
C ARG A 241 16.61 -16.97 4.32
N LEU A 242 16.58 -15.69 3.93
CA LEU A 242 17.78 -14.87 3.80
C LEU A 242 18.35 -14.51 5.17
N ASP A 243 17.49 -14.27 6.15
CA ASP A 243 17.88 -14.02 7.54
C ASP A 243 18.48 -15.28 8.18
N ASP A 244 17.87 -16.45 7.96
CA ASP A 244 18.41 -17.75 8.40
C ASP A 244 19.77 -18.04 7.75
N ARG A 245 19.97 -17.71 6.48
CA ARG A 245 21.28 -17.85 5.81
C ARG A 245 22.32 -16.91 6.38
N ARG A 246 21.94 -15.68 6.70
CA ARG A 246 22.83 -14.70 7.32
C ARG A 246 23.25 -15.13 8.71
N SER A 247 22.35 -15.66 9.52
CA SER A 247 22.64 -16.21 10.83
C SER A 247 23.49 -17.46 10.76
N GLY A 248 23.39 -18.24 9.65
CA GLY A 248 24.27 -19.36 9.32
C GLY A 248 25.64 -18.99 8.75
N GLY A 249 26.00 -17.68 8.67
CA GLY A 249 27.29 -17.20 8.21
C GLY A 249 27.45 -17.09 6.68
N ALA A 250 26.40 -17.36 5.89
CA ALA A 250 26.46 -17.22 4.44
C ALA A 250 26.38 -15.75 4.00
N PRO A 251 27.21 -15.30 3.04
CA PRO A 251 27.17 -13.92 2.55
C PRO A 251 25.86 -13.67 1.78
N VAL A 252 25.08 -12.69 2.23
CA VAL A 252 23.86 -12.24 1.56
C VAL A 252 24.16 -10.91 0.86
N SER A 253 23.97 -10.83 -0.46
CA SER A 253 24.24 -9.61 -1.22
C SER A 253 23.14 -8.58 -1.00
N ARG A 254 23.50 -7.28 -0.99
CA ARG A 254 22.53 -6.18 -0.91
C ARG A 254 21.50 -6.22 -2.04
N HIS A 255 21.92 -6.66 -3.23
CA HIS A 255 21.04 -6.80 -4.39
C HIS A 255 19.94 -7.85 -4.18
N GLN A 256 20.27 -9.00 -3.55
CA GLN A 256 19.27 -10.04 -3.23
C GLN A 256 18.22 -9.53 -2.25
N VAL A 257 18.64 -8.78 -1.23
CA VAL A 257 17.71 -8.16 -0.25
C VAL A 257 16.82 -7.13 -0.92
N ALA A 258 17.39 -6.23 -1.74
CA ALA A 258 16.64 -5.21 -2.46
C ALA A 258 15.61 -5.82 -3.43
N THR A 259 15.99 -6.89 -4.15
CA THR A 259 15.10 -7.60 -5.08
C THR A 259 13.96 -8.29 -4.33
N ALA A 260 14.25 -8.94 -3.20
CA ALA A 260 13.25 -9.57 -2.36
C ALA A 260 12.28 -8.53 -1.75
N LEU A 261 12.79 -7.40 -1.25
CA LEU A 261 11.96 -6.30 -0.78
C LEU A 261 11.05 -5.75 -1.89
N GLY A 262 11.60 -5.50 -3.08
CA GLY A 262 10.83 -5.02 -4.22
C GLY A 262 9.72 -6.00 -4.66
N ALA A 263 9.99 -7.30 -4.58
CA ALA A 263 8.98 -8.33 -4.85
C ALA A 263 7.87 -8.35 -3.78
N THR A 264 8.24 -8.19 -2.50
CA THR A 264 7.31 -8.07 -1.38
C THR A 264 6.35 -6.90 -1.57
N HIS A 265 6.88 -5.73 -1.85
CA HIS A 265 6.08 -4.51 -2.03
C HIS A 265 5.12 -4.61 -3.22
N ARG A 266 5.58 -5.19 -4.35
CA ARG A 266 4.71 -5.39 -5.53
C ARG A 266 3.56 -6.36 -5.27
N GLY A 267 3.76 -7.38 -4.44
CA GLY A 267 2.70 -8.32 -4.06
C GLY A 267 1.74 -7.78 -3.02
N LEU A 268 2.25 -6.96 -2.11
CA LEU A 268 1.49 -6.45 -0.97
C LEU A 268 0.43 -5.41 -1.38
N ALA A 269 0.79 -4.47 -2.25
CA ALA A 269 -0.07 -3.34 -2.60
C ALA A 269 -1.47 -3.74 -3.13
N PRO A 270 -1.62 -4.64 -4.13
CA PRO A 270 -2.95 -5.01 -4.61
C PRO A 270 -3.76 -5.82 -3.59
N ALA A 271 -3.10 -6.66 -2.77
CA ALA A 271 -3.78 -7.40 -1.72
C ALA A 271 -4.26 -6.47 -0.60
N THR A 272 -3.43 -5.51 -0.19
CA THR A 272 -3.82 -4.48 0.79
C THR A 272 -4.98 -3.64 0.28
N ALA A 273 -4.95 -3.21 -0.99
CA ALA A 273 -6.04 -2.45 -1.60
C ALA A 273 -7.36 -3.25 -1.61
N ALA A 274 -7.32 -4.54 -1.98
CA ALA A 274 -8.49 -5.41 -1.97
C ALA A 274 -9.08 -5.55 -0.55
N MET A 275 -8.24 -5.77 0.46
CA MET A 275 -8.68 -5.88 1.85
C MET A 275 -9.17 -4.54 2.41
N ALA A 276 -8.56 -3.41 2.03
CA ALA A 276 -9.01 -2.09 2.41
C ALA A 276 -10.41 -1.78 1.83
N VAL A 277 -10.64 -2.08 0.55
CA VAL A 277 -11.96 -1.96 -0.08
C VAL A 277 -12.99 -2.84 0.60
N SER A 278 -12.65 -4.10 0.91
CA SER A 278 -13.53 -5.02 1.64
C SER A 278 -13.85 -4.52 3.05
N ALA A 279 -12.89 -4.01 3.79
CA ALA A 279 -13.09 -3.43 5.12
C ALA A 279 -13.97 -2.18 5.06
N GLY A 280 -13.72 -1.30 4.08
CA GLY A 280 -14.51 -0.09 3.84
C GLY A 280 -15.97 -0.41 3.48
N ALA A 281 -16.18 -1.32 2.53
CA ALA A 281 -17.51 -1.78 2.15
C ALA A 281 -18.25 -2.40 3.34
N GLY A 282 -17.57 -3.26 4.11
CA GLY A 282 -18.11 -3.86 5.33
C GLY A 282 -18.54 -2.82 6.36
N GLY A 283 -17.68 -1.83 6.61
CA GLY A 283 -17.97 -0.73 7.53
C GLY A 283 -19.13 0.15 7.08
N VAL A 284 -19.23 0.48 5.79
CA VAL A 284 -20.35 1.28 5.24
C VAL A 284 -21.67 0.52 5.38
N LEU A 285 -21.69 -0.79 5.06
CA LEU A 285 -22.91 -1.60 5.22
C LEU A 285 -23.31 -1.77 6.68
N ALA A 286 -22.33 -1.91 7.58
CA ALA A 286 -22.57 -1.97 9.01
C ALA A 286 -23.12 -0.63 9.55
N ALA A 287 -22.58 0.50 9.10
CA ALA A 287 -23.07 1.84 9.46
C ALA A 287 -24.53 2.06 9.06
N GLY A 288 -24.92 1.59 7.85
CA GLY A 288 -26.28 1.75 7.33
C GLY A 288 -27.34 0.83 7.95
N SER A 289 -27.02 -0.01 8.92
CA SER A 289 -27.95 -1.00 9.47
C SER A 289 -28.95 -0.46 10.49
N GLY A 290 -28.70 0.69 11.12
CA GLY A 290 -29.49 1.24 12.23
C GLY A 290 -29.39 0.47 13.55
N ASP A 291 -28.67 -0.66 13.61
CA ASP A 291 -28.43 -1.41 14.84
C ASP A 291 -27.19 -0.87 15.58
N GLY A 292 -27.34 -0.55 16.86
CA GLY A 292 -26.29 0.08 17.67
C GLY A 292 -24.99 -0.72 17.71
N TRP A 293 -25.04 -2.06 17.73
CA TRP A 293 -23.86 -2.91 17.70
C TRP A 293 -23.12 -2.84 16.35
N SER A 294 -23.88 -2.84 15.27
CA SER A 294 -23.33 -2.73 13.91
C SER A 294 -22.72 -1.35 13.67
N VAL A 295 -23.36 -0.27 14.14
CA VAL A 295 -22.82 1.09 14.10
C VAL A 295 -21.55 1.22 14.92
N ALA A 296 -21.51 0.63 16.13
CA ALA A 296 -20.29 0.58 16.94
C ALA A 296 -19.16 -0.20 16.24
N ALA A 297 -19.49 -1.32 15.60
CA ALA A 297 -18.51 -2.07 14.79
C ALA A 297 -17.97 -1.23 13.63
N ALA A 298 -18.85 -0.50 12.92
CA ALA A 298 -18.44 0.42 11.84
C ALA A 298 -17.51 1.53 12.35
N ALA A 299 -17.79 2.11 13.51
CA ALA A 299 -16.94 3.13 14.13
C ALA A 299 -15.54 2.56 14.48
N LEU A 300 -15.47 1.36 15.05
CA LEU A 300 -14.21 0.67 15.32
C LEU A 300 -13.45 0.32 14.02
N LEU A 301 -14.15 -0.16 12.99
CA LEU A 301 -13.56 -0.41 11.67
C LEU A 301 -12.98 0.87 11.05
N CYS A 302 -13.67 2.00 11.16
CA CYS A 302 -13.17 3.31 10.74
C CYS A 302 -11.85 3.66 11.46
N VAL A 303 -11.84 3.58 12.78
CA VAL A 303 -10.65 3.89 13.58
C VAL A 303 -9.48 2.97 13.23
N VAL A 304 -9.72 1.66 13.13
CA VAL A 304 -8.67 0.68 12.84
C VAL A 304 -8.12 0.86 11.42
N THR A 305 -8.96 1.05 10.40
CA THR A 305 -8.49 1.26 9.02
C THR A 305 -7.67 2.54 8.88
N LEU A 306 -8.11 3.64 9.49
CA LEU A 306 -7.37 4.91 9.49
C LEU A 306 -6.04 4.80 10.26
N SER A 307 -6.03 4.13 11.41
CA SER A 307 -4.80 3.96 12.20
C SER A 307 -3.78 3.09 11.49
N ARG A 308 -4.21 2.04 10.79
CA ARG A 308 -3.35 1.14 10.02
C ARG A 308 -2.67 1.78 8.83
N ALA A 309 -3.22 2.86 8.25
CA ALA A 309 -2.59 3.58 7.15
C ALA A 309 -1.14 4.00 7.48
N ARG A 310 -0.80 4.18 8.75
CA ARG A 310 0.56 4.54 9.21
C ARG A 310 1.56 3.38 9.18
N ALA A 311 1.07 2.15 9.14
CA ALA A 311 1.92 0.95 9.18
C ALA A 311 2.40 0.52 7.79
N TYR A 312 1.84 1.10 6.73
CA TYR A 312 2.13 0.72 5.36
C TYR A 312 3.08 1.72 4.69
N PRO A 313 4.11 1.23 3.97
CA PRO A 313 5.15 2.09 3.39
C PRO A 313 4.77 2.66 2.02
N LEU A 314 3.82 2.05 1.29
CA LEU A 314 3.48 2.45 -0.07
C LEU A 314 2.31 3.44 -0.08
N VAL A 315 2.45 4.50 -0.89
CA VAL A 315 1.42 5.53 -1.04
C VAL A 315 0.07 4.94 -1.47
N VAL A 316 0.07 3.96 -2.37
CA VAL A 316 -1.15 3.29 -2.85
C VAL A 316 -1.89 2.58 -1.71
N GLU A 317 -1.16 1.90 -0.82
CA GLU A 317 -1.71 1.22 0.35
C GLU A 317 -2.32 2.21 1.35
N VAL A 318 -1.56 3.28 1.64
CA VAL A 318 -2.01 4.37 2.52
C VAL A 318 -3.28 5.02 1.98
N VAL A 319 -3.30 5.36 0.69
CA VAL A 319 -4.47 5.98 0.03
C VAL A 319 -5.67 5.04 0.06
N ALA A 320 -5.49 3.75 -0.20
CA ALA A 320 -6.57 2.76 -0.15
C ALA A 320 -7.18 2.65 1.27
N LEU A 321 -6.34 2.61 2.31
CA LEU A 321 -6.78 2.54 3.70
C LEU A 321 -7.45 3.84 4.17
N LEU A 322 -6.91 4.99 3.79
CA LEU A 322 -7.52 6.29 4.09
C LEU A 322 -8.87 6.43 3.38
N ALA A 323 -8.96 6.06 2.11
CA ALA A 323 -10.22 6.09 1.36
C ALA A 323 -11.27 5.15 1.98
N ALA A 324 -10.88 3.93 2.37
CA ALA A 324 -11.76 3.00 3.04
C ALA A 324 -12.26 3.55 4.39
N GLY A 325 -11.36 4.02 5.25
CA GLY A 325 -11.72 4.59 6.55
C GLY A 325 -12.58 5.85 6.44
N THR A 326 -12.27 6.75 5.51
CA THR A 326 -13.09 7.95 5.26
C THR A 326 -14.47 7.60 4.71
N ALA A 327 -14.57 6.60 3.82
CA ALA A 327 -15.88 6.12 3.33
C ALA A 327 -16.76 5.60 4.46
N VAL A 328 -16.20 4.83 5.41
CA VAL A 328 -16.94 4.40 6.61
C VAL A 328 -17.33 5.58 7.49
N GLY A 329 -16.42 6.53 7.72
CA GLY A 329 -16.69 7.76 8.47
C GLY A 329 -17.83 8.58 7.86
N VAL A 330 -17.84 8.75 6.54
CA VAL A 330 -18.94 9.40 5.82
C VAL A 330 -20.25 8.62 5.98
N GLY A 331 -20.22 7.28 5.88
CA GLY A 331 -21.37 6.41 6.10
C GLY A 331 -21.97 6.59 7.50
N LEU A 332 -21.13 6.67 8.53
CA LEU A 332 -21.57 6.92 9.92
C LEU A 332 -22.21 8.29 10.09
N VAL A 333 -21.63 9.34 9.49
CA VAL A 333 -22.21 10.70 9.53
C VAL A 333 -23.57 10.73 8.81
N TRP A 334 -23.67 10.05 7.67
CA TRP A 334 -24.91 9.96 6.91
C TRP A 334 -26.03 9.28 7.71
N GLN A 335 -25.71 8.16 8.36
CA GLN A 335 -26.64 7.45 9.22
C GLN A 335 -27.06 8.31 10.44
N GLY A 336 -26.11 8.94 11.11
CA GLY A 336 -26.41 9.84 12.23
C GLY A 336 -27.32 11.01 11.84
N ALA A 337 -27.22 11.50 10.60
CA ALA A 337 -28.12 12.51 10.07
C ALA A 337 -29.54 11.98 9.90
N ALA A 338 -29.69 10.73 9.44
CA ALA A 338 -30.99 10.07 9.29
C ALA A 338 -31.66 9.78 10.65
N ASP A 339 -30.85 9.44 11.68
CA ASP A 339 -31.30 9.08 13.03
C ASP A 339 -31.60 10.29 13.92
N GLY A 340 -31.53 11.54 13.41
CA GLY A 340 -32.01 12.73 14.14
C GLY A 340 -31.05 13.91 14.27
N ALA A 341 -29.77 13.77 13.87
CA ALA A 341 -28.84 14.90 13.88
C ALA A 341 -29.19 15.98 12.82
N GLY A 342 -30.01 15.62 11.86
CA GLY A 342 -30.44 16.48 10.77
C GLY A 342 -29.34 16.86 9.77
N PRO A 343 -29.70 17.51 8.65
CA PRO A 343 -28.73 17.83 7.60
C PRO A 343 -27.66 18.84 8.05
N SER A 344 -27.98 19.75 8.95
CA SER A 344 -27.00 20.72 9.50
C SER A 344 -25.92 20.05 10.36
N GLY A 345 -26.31 19.07 11.19
CA GLY A 345 -25.36 18.27 11.98
C GLY A 345 -24.43 17.44 11.11
N ALA A 346 -24.97 16.82 10.06
CA ALA A 346 -24.19 16.06 9.10
C ALA A 346 -23.17 16.93 8.34
N LEU A 347 -23.60 18.10 7.86
CA LEU A 347 -22.71 19.04 7.20
C LEU A 347 -21.60 19.53 8.13
N ALA A 348 -21.89 19.84 9.38
CA ALA A 348 -20.90 20.22 10.38
C ALA A 348 -19.88 19.09 10.62
N ALA A 349 -20.35 17.85 10.80
CA ALA A 349 -19.49 16.69 11.00
C ALA A 349 -18.61 16.39 9.77
N LEU A 350 -19.16 16.47 8.55
CA LEU A 350 -18.37 16.35 7.32
C LEU A 350 -17.34 17.48 7.17
N GLY A 351 -17.72 18.71 7.54
CA GLY A 351 -16.81 19.85 7.58
C GLY A 351 -15.63 19.62 8.53
N VAL A 352 -15.88 19.13 9.73
CA VAL A 352 -14.83 18.74 10.69
C VAL A 352 -13.95 17.63 10.09
N LEU A 353 -14.54 16.59 9.50
CA LEU A 353 -13.81 15.49 8.89
C LEU A 353 -12.92 15.95 7.72
N ALA A 354 -13.37 16.93 6.94
CA ALA A 354 -12.60 17.52 5.84
C ALA A 354 -11.45 18.43 6.33
N VAL A 355 -11.66 19.17 7.42
CA VAL A 355 -10.65 20.09 7.97
C VAL A 355 -9.57 19.34 8.76
N LEU A 356 -9.90 18.20 9.37
CA LEU A 356 -9.00 17.46 10.25
C LEU A 356 -7.65 17.10 9.57
N PRO A 357 -7.60 16.56 8.34
CA PRO A 357 -6.34 16.30 7.64
C PRO A 357 -5.52 17.57 7.37
N LEU A 358 -6.19 18.70 7.08
CA LEU A 358 -5.54 19.98 6.85
C LEU A 358 -4.90 20.52 8.13
N VAL A 359 -5.57 20.39 9.28
CA VAL A 359 -5.02 20.75 10.59
C VAL A 359 -3.81 19.89 10.92
N VAL A 360 -3.89 18.57 10.69
CA VAL A 360 -2.74 17.65 10.88
C VAL A 360 -1.55 18.06 10.01
N LEU A 361 -1.79 18.49 8.78
CA LEU A 361 -0.74 18.94 7.86
C LEU A 361 -0.14 20.29 8.29
N ALA A 362 -0.96 21.21 8.81
CA ALA A 362 -0.55 22.55 9.19
C ALA A 362 0.22 22.60 10.52
N VAL A 363 -0.09 21.71 11.45
CA VAL A 363 0.49 21.70 12.80
C VAL A 363 1.82 20.94 12.82
N ARG A 364 2.92 21.67 13.00
CA ARG A 364 4.23 21.08 13.28
C ARG A 364 4.30 20.70 14.76
N VAL A 365 4.08 19.43 15.05
CA VAL A 365 4.07 18.91 16.42
C VAL A 365 5.51 18.71 16.90
N PRO A 366 5.91 19.22 18.08
CA PRO A 366 7.22 18.98 18.69
C PRO A 366 7.49 17.49 18.91
N GLU A 367 8.76 17.04 18.84
CA GLU A 367 9.12 15.63 18.89
C GLU A 367 8.61 14.88 20.14
N HIS A 368 8.66 15.52 21.30
CA HIS A 368 8.17 14.94 22.56
C HIS A 368 6.66 14.67 22.54
N VAL A 369 5.88 15.53 21.86
CA VAL A 369 4.43 15.34 21.68
C VAL A 369 4.15 14.27 20.63
N GLN A 370 4.95 14.19 19.55
CA GLN A 370 4.84 13.14 18.55
C GLN A 370 5.00 11.74 19.17
N LEU A 371 5.96 11.55 20.09
CA LEU A 371 6.16 10.28 20.77
C LEU A 371 4.95 9.89 21.64
N ARG A 372 4.37 10.84 22.36
CA ARG A 372 3.14 10.61 23.14
C ARG A 372 1.96 10.28 22.24
N LEU A 373 1.79 11.04 21.16
CA LEU A 373 0.71 10.82 20.20
C LEU A 373 0.82 9.45 19.54
N ARG A 374 2.03 9.02 19.15
CA ARG A 374 2.27 7.66 18.61
C ARG A 374 1.86 6.57 19.61
N ARG A 375 2.21 6.73 20.90
CA ARG A 375 1.82 5.77 21.94
C ARG A 375 0.30 5.71 22.13
N LEU A 376 -0.36 6.89 22.18
CA LEU A 376 -1.81 6.97 22.29
C LEU A 376 -2.50 6.33 21.09
N MET A 377 -2.04 6.61 19.88
CA MET A 377 -2.63 6.03 18.67
C MET A 377 -2.43 4.51 18.60
N ASN A 378 -1.28 3.99 19.05
CA ASN A 378 -1.05 2.55 19.13
C ASN A 378 -1.98 1.91 20.18
N LEU A 379 -2.20 2.59 21.32
CA LEU A 379 -3.14 2.12 22.34
C LEU A 379 -4.57 2.12 21.81
N VAL A 380 -5.00 3.20 21.15
CA VAL A 380 -6.33 3.29 20.52
C VAL A 380 -6.52 2.18 19.49
N GLU A 381 -5.53 1.93 18.63
CA GLU A 381 -5.57 0.84 17.66
C GLU A 381 -5.71 -0.52 18.36
N SER A 382 -4.87 -0.80 19.35
CA SER A 382 -4.89 -2.07 20.09
C SER A 382 -6.23 -2.29 20.79
N VAL A 383 -6.74 -1.27 21.49
CA VAL A 383 -8.05 -1.33 22.17
C VAL A 383 -9.17 -1.51 21.13
N SER A 384 -9.14 -0.79 20.02
CA SER A 384 -10.16 -0.89 18.97
C SER A 384 -10.18 -2.27 18.32
N VAL A 385 -9.02 -2.87 18.05
CA VAL A 385 -8.94 -4.23 17.50
C VAL A 385 -9.47 -5.28 18.48
N VAL A 386 -9.14 -5.14 19.77
CA VAL A 386 -9.65 -6.05 20.82
C VAL A 386 -11.15 -5.87 21.01
N ALA A 387 -11.64 -4.62 21.07
CA ALA A 387 -13.05 -4.30 21.24
C ALA A 387 -13.89 -4.73 20.02
N LEU A 388 -13.30 -4.76 18.84
CA LEU A 388 -13.99 -5.14 17.60
C LEU A 388 -14.59 -6.55 17.66
N ILE A 389 -13.92 -7.50 18.33
CA ILE A 389 -14.39 -8.90 18.46
C ILE A 389 -15.69 -8.97 19.27
N PRO A 390 -15.76 -8.50 20.53
CA PRO A 390 -17.00 -8.56 21.30
C PRO A 390 -18.14 -7.72 20.69
N VAL A 391 -17.81 -6.57 20.07
CA VAL A 391 -18.82 -5.76 19.39
C VAL A 391 -19.38 -6.49 18.16
N ALA A 392 -18.53 -7.18 17.39
CA ALA A 392 -18.99 -8.02 16.28
C ALA A 392 -19.89 -9.17 16.74
N LEU A 393 -19.59 -9.82 17.86
CA LEU A 393 -20.44 -10.84 18.47
C LEU A 393 -21.80 -10.26 18.88
N GLY A 394 -21.82 -9.01 19.39
CA GLY A 394 -23.06 -8.27 19.66
C GLY A 394 -23.89 -8.04 18.40
N ALA A 395 -23.27 -7.58 17.32
CA ALA A 395 -23.93 -7.38 16.03
C ALA A 395 -24.49 -8.68 15.40
N LEU A 396 -23.86 -9.81 15.71
CA LEU A 396 -24.38 -11.13 15.30
C LEU A 396 -25.56 -11.62 16.16
N GLY A 397 -25.90 -10.88 17.21
CA GLY A 397 -27.01 -11.23 18.11
C GLY A 397 -26.68 -12.37 19.07
N VAL A 398 -25.39 -12.64 19.33
CA VAL A 398 -24.99 -13.73 20.24
C VAL A 398 -25.44 -13.43 21.65
N TYR A 399 -25.32 -12.19 22.12
CA TYR A 399 -25.71 -11.79 23.47
C TYR A 399 -27.22 -11.88 23.70
N SER A 400 -28.03 -11.48 22.73
CA SER A 400 -29.50 -11.60 22.83
C SER A 400 -29.95 -13.05 22.90
N ARG A 401 -29.31 -13.95 22.14
CA ARG A 401 -29.61 -15.40 22.19
C ARG A 401 -29.24 -16.00 23.55
N LEU A 402 -28.08 -15.63 24.12
CA LEU A 402 -27.65 -16.11 25.44
C LEU A 402 -28.60 -15.64 26.54
N LEU A 403 -29.07 -14.38 26.49
CA LEU A 403 -30.00 -13.83 27.48
C LEU A 403 -31.42 -14.45 27.41
N HIS A 404 -31.82 -15.00 26.27
CA HIS A 404 -33.10 -15.71 26.12
C HIS A 404 -33.00 -17.21 26.44
N THR A 405 -31.79 -17.73 26.68
CA THR A 405 -31.60 -19.16 27.01
C THR A 405 -31.59 -19.38 28.51
N PHE A 406 -31.44 -18.32 29.29
CA PHE A 406 -31.55 -18.30 30.77
C PHE A 406 -32.75 -17.49 31.21
#